data_3aa547c5b53e02a2d6f033752a0000ac
#
_entry.id   3aa547c5b53e02a2d6f033752a0000ac
#
_cell.length_a   1.000
_cell.length_b   1.000
_cell.length_c   1.000
_cell.angle_alpha   90.00
_cell.angle_beta   90.00
_cell.angle_gamma   90.00
#
_symmetry.space_group_name_H-M   'P 1'
#
loop_
_entity.id
_entity.type
_entity.pdbx_description
1 polymer ?
#
loop_
_entity_poly.entity_id
_entity_poly.type
_entity_poly.pdbx_seq_one_letter_code
_entity_poly.pdbx_strand_id
1 'polypeptide(L)'
;MAAPMLHALRCSPRLPRVSCRRLSGSSGFLVSVARRGLFKELFPAEGSALPELLKAGTQTVYCGFDPTADSLHVGNLLAVLGLLHFHRAGHHAIALIGGATAQIGDPSGRSQERAPLSPGVLEENVRGIRRSLDRLFENFQVLHGDQARPGGTFTVMNNASWYRKQQSVDFLSSVGRHFRMGTMLSRHSVQSRLKTPEGMSLTEFFYQVFQAYDFYHLHQNYGCRVQLGGTDQLGNIMSGHEFIHKVTGEDVYGILLPLVTSTAGDKLGKSAGNAVWLNRERTSPFEFYQYFVRQQDGNAERFLKLFTFLPLEEVEQVMAQHAKEPEKRIAQKRLAAEVTKLVHSKAGLESAKRCTQALYHSSIEALEAMSDQELQELFQEAPFAELLYEPGTRALDACTKVSAVPEGARGFEMIMAGGLSINHQKVTNPDEVLVPGQHILKNGLSLIKVGKKNFYIVKWLHL
;
A
#
# COMPACT_ATOMS: atom_id res chain seq x y z
N MET A 1 -46.30 18.48 -36.91
CA MET A 1 -46.59 17.68 -35.71
C MET A 1 -45.30 17.45 -35.02
N ALA A 2 -45.06 18.11 -33.88
CA ALA A 2 -43.83 18.08 -33.12
C ALA A 2 -43.91 16.97 -32.07
N ALA A 3 -42.89 16.09 -31.99
CA ALA A 3 -42.75 15.08 -30.98
C ALA A 3 -42.17 15.71 -29.70
N PRO A 4 -42.63 15.32 -28.49
CA PRO A 4 -42.14 15.88 -27.27
C PRO A 4 -40.78 15.25 -26.85
N MET A 5 -39.78 16.09 -26.57
CA MET A 5 -38.51 15.73 -25.92
C MET A 5 -38.80 15.22 -24.51
N LEU A 6 -38.45 13.99 -24.24
CA LEU A 6 -38.35 13.42 -22.90
C LEU A 6 -37.07 13.91 -22.24
N HIS A 7 -37.20 14.87 -21.31
CA HIS A 7 -36.17 15.22 -20.35
C HIS A 7 -36.03 14.09 -19.36
N ALA A 8 -35.03 13.21 -19.56
CA ALA A 8 -34.60 12.25 -18.57
C ALA A 8 -33.85 12.97 -17.44
N LEU A 9 -34.51 13.15 -16.31
CA LEU A 9 -33.93 13.59 -15.06
C LEU A 9 -32.83 12.61 -14.64
N ARG A 10 -31.58 13.07 -14.74
CA ARG A 10 -30.41 12.41 -14.15
C ARG A 10 -30.45 12.61 -12.64
N CYS A 11 -31.15 11.79 -11.92
CA CYS A 11 -30.95 11.61 -10.48
C CYS A 11 -29.94 10.47 -10.26
N SER A 12 -28.65 10.79 -10.20
CA SER A 12 -27.70 9.94 -9.47
C SER A 12 -27.99 10.14 -7.99
N PRO A 13 -28.38 9.11 -7.21
CA PRO A 13 -28.52 9.26 -5.77
C PRO A 13 -27.11 9.54 -5.21
N ARG A 14 -26.86 10.77 -4.78
CA ARG A 14 -25.71 11.10 -3.96
C ARG A 14 -25.94 10.45 -2.61
N LEU A 15 -25.26 9.34 -2.33
CA LEU A 15 -25.25 8.74 -1.01
C LEU A 15 -24.80 9.81 0.01
N PRO A 16 -25.48 9.96 1.16
CA PRO A 16 -25.13 10.95 2.14
C PRO A 16 -23.74 10.65 2.71
N ARG A 17 -22.85 11.65 2.67
CA ARG A 17 -21.56 11.58 3.36
C ARG A 17 -21.78 11.36 4.84
N VAL A 18 -20.98 10.48 5.47
CA VAL A 18 -21.00 10.32 6.92
C VAL A 18 -20.66 11.67 7.56
N SER A 19 -21.67 12.37 8.04
CA SER A 19 -21.48 13.57 8.82
C SER A 19 -21.17 13.16 10.26
N CYS A 20 -20.12 13.73 10.87
CA CYS A 20 -19.82 13.55 12.29
C CYS A 20 -21.05 13.85 13.19
N ARG A 21 -21.99 14.69 12.74
CA ARG A 21 -23.24 14.98 13.45
C ARG A 21 -24.18 13.77 13.56
N ARG A 22 -24.19 12.85 12.58
CA ARG A 22 -25.02 11.63 12.62
C ARG A 22 -24.44 10.52 13.52
N LEU A 23 -23.17 10.64 13.93
CA LEU A 23 -22.50 9.69 14.81
C LEU A 23 -22.45 10.15 16.27
N SER A 24 -23.08 11.26 16.63
CA SER A 24 -23.04 11.87 17.98
C SER A 24 -23.55 10.96 19.11
N GLY A 25 -24.24 9.87 18.81
CA GLY A 25 -24.62 8.82 19.76
C GLY A 25 -23.83 7.52 19.63
N SER A 26 -22.88 7.43 18.68
CA SER A 26 -22.17 6.18 18.36
C SER A 26 -20.96 5.93 19.27
N SER A 27 -20.44 4.68 19.25
CA SER A 27 -19.23 4.31 20.00
C SER A 27 -18.06 5.25 19.65
N GLY A 28 -17.25 5.63 20.64
CA GLY A 28 -16.08 6.49 20.45
C GLY A 28 -15.13 6.01 19.34
N PHE A 29 -15.14 4.71 19.05
CA PHE A 29 -14.37 4.09 17.97
C PHE A 29 -14.81 4.59 16.58
N LEU A 30 -16.10 4.44 16.19
CA LEU A 30 -16.57 4.87 14.86
C LEU A 30 -16.37 6.37 14.65
N VAL A 31 -16.63 7.18 15.69
CA VAL A 31 -16.41 8.63 15.64
C VAL A 31 -14.92 8.94 15.41
N SER A 32 -14.04 8.27 16.14
CA SER A 32 -12.59 8.45 16.00
C SER A 32 -12.11 8.14 14.57
N VAL A 33 -12.53 7.00 14.00
CA VAL A 33 -12.11 6.59 12.66
C VAL A 33 -12.76 7.45 11.57
N ALA A 34 -14.01 7.90 11.77
CA ALA A 34 -14.67 8.84 10.87
C ALA A 34 -13.99 10.23 10.86
N ARG A 35 -13.56 10.73 12.03
CA ARG A 35 -12.77 11.98 12.15
C ARG A 35 -11.42 11.91 11.44
N ARG A 36 -10.85 10.70 11.32
CA ARG A 36 -9.66 10.46 10.49
C ARG A 36 -9.94 10.53 8.98
N GLY A 37 -11.22 10.43 8.58
CA GLY A 37 -11.64 10.34 7.19
C GLY A 37 -11.43 8.94 6.58
N LEU A 38 -11.11 7.93 7.38
CA LEU A 38 -10.90 6.56 6.92
C LEU A 38 -12.22 5.88 6.56
N PHE A 39 -13.33 6.16 7.28
CA PHE A 39 -14.66 5.68 6.94
C PHE A 39 -15.43 6.81 6.24
N LYS A 40 -15.68 6.62 4.95
CA LYS A 40 -16.30 7.63 4.09
C LYS A 40 -17.83 7.54 4.12
N GLU A 41 -18.35 6.35 3.98
CA GLU A 41 -19.79 6.07 3.89
C GLU A 41 -20.11 4.74 4.58
N LEU A 42 -21.32 4.63 5.12
CA LEU A 42 -21.86 3.39 5.67
C LEU A 42 -22.95 2.86 4.73
N PHE A 43 -23.08 1.55 4.63
CA PHE A 43 -24.15 0.90 3.89
C PHE A 43 -24.87 -0.13 4.82
N PRO A 44 -26.20 -0.16 4.87
CA PRO A 44 -27.13 0.86 4.36
C PRO A 44 -26.89 2.24 4.99
N ALA A 45 -27.17 3.31 4.20
CA ALA A 45 -26.91 4.68 4.63
C ALA A 45 -27.94 5.19 5.65
N GLU A 46 -29.18 4.73 5.55
CA GLU A 46 -30.30 5.09 6.40
C GLU A 46 -30.75 3.89 7.24
N GLY A 47 -31.12 4.15 8.50
CA GLY A 47 -31.58 3.10 9.43
C GLY A 47 -30.51 2.09 9.81
N SER A 48 -29.20 2.40 9.58
CA SER A 48 -28.13 1.47 9.90
C SER A 48 -27.99 1.27 11.41
N ALA A 49 -28.19 0.04 11.87
CA ALA A 49 -27.94 -0.35 13.25
C ALA A 49 -26.46 -0.69 13.52
N LEU A 50 -25.55 -0.44 12.57
CA LEU A 50 -24.12 -0.72 12.73
C LEU A 50 -23.50 -0.04 13.96
N PRO A 51 -23.77 1.24 14.28
CA PRO A 51 -23.21 1.87 15.48
C PRO A 51 -23.61 1.15 16.76
N GLU A 52 -24.88 0.74 16.88
CA GLU A 52 -25.44 0.00 18.01
C GLU A 52 -24.86 -1.41 18.08
N LEU A 53 -24.73 -2.08 16.94
CA LEU A 53 -24.10 -3.40 16.82
C LEU A 53 -22.65 -3.41 17.35
N LEU A 54 -21.87 -2.40 16.98
CA LEU A 54 -20.48 -2.26 17.43
C LEU A 54 -20.36 -1.86 18.91
N LYS A 55 -21.41 -1.26 19.50
CA LYS A 55 -21.47 -1.00 20.93
C LYS A 55 -21.86 -2.24 21.74
N ALA A 56 -22.74 -3.06 21.18
CA ALA A 56 -23.31 -4.21 21.86
C ALA A 56 -22.28 -5.31 22.17
N GLY A 57 -21.18 -5.36 21.42
CA GLY A 57 -20.12 -6.35 21.67
C GLY A 57 -19.13 -6.48 20.53
N THR A 58 -18.25 -7.46 20.69
CA THR A 58 -17.25 -7.82 19.66
C THR A 58 -17.95 -8.29 18.38
N GLN A 59 -17.55 -7.72 17.26
CA GLN A 59 -18.05 -8.07 15.93
C GLN A 59 -16.94 -8.62 15.06
N THR A 60 -17.31 -9.39 14.04
CA THR A 60 -16.39 -9.82 12.98
C THR A 60 -16.53 -8.93 11.76
N VAL A 61 -15.41 -8.41 11.27
CA VAL A 61 -15.29 -7.57 10.07
C VAL A 61 -14.33 -8.22 9.08
N TYR A 62 -14.58 -8.08 7.77
CA TYR A 62 -13.62 -8.55 6.78
C TYR A 62 -13.37 -7.53 5.67
N CYS A 63 -12.24 -7.71 4.99
CA CYS A 63 -11.92 -7.05 3.73
C CYS A 63 -11.27 -8.05 2.77
N GLY A 64 -11.65 -8.01 1.51
CA GLY A 64 -11.11 -8.86 0.45
C GLY A 64 -9.89 -8.24 -0.24
N PHE A 65 -8.92 -9.10 -0.60
CA PHE A 65 -7.70 -8.75 -1.32
C PHE A 65 -7.45 -9.76 -2.44
N ASP A 66 -7.78 -9.41 -3.67
CA ASP A 66 -7.50 -10.25 -4.82
C ASP A 66 -6.01 -10.28 -5.16
N PRO A 67 -5.37 -11.46 -5.23
CA PRO A 67 -3.94 -11.62 -5.50
C PRO A 67 -3.57 -11.40 -6.97
N THR A 68 -3.76 -10.18 -7.45
CA THR A 68 -3.42 -9.76 -8.81
C THR A 68 -1.95 -9.41 -9.00
N ALA A 69 -1.18 -9.40 -7.92
CA ALA A 69 0.28 -9.30 -7.85
C ALA A 69 0.77 -10.03 -6.59
N ASP A 70 2.07 -10.29 -6.51
CA ASP A 70 2.73 -10.95 -5.36
C ASP A 70 2.91 -10.03 -4.14
N SER A 71 2.49 -8.78 -4.23
CA SER A 71 2.53 -7.79 -3.14
C SER A 71 1.29 -6.93 -3.13
N LEU A 72 0.93 -6.43 -1.94
CA LEU A 72 0.04 -5.30 -1.78
C LEU A 72 0.80 -3.99 -2.09
N HIS A 73 0.09 -2.95 -2.47
CA HIS A 73 0.63 -1.60 -2.68
C HIS A 73 -0.01 -0.60 -1.70
N VAL A 74 0.54 0.62 -1.62
CA VAL A 74 0.05 1.69 -0.72
C VAL A 74 -1.45 1.93 -0.82
N GLY A 75 -2.05 1.75 -2.00
CA GLY A 75 -3.52 1.87 -2.17
C GLY A 75 -4.32 0.82 -1.39
N ASN A 76 -3.77 -0.39 -1.19
CA ASN A 76 -4.40 -1.44 -0.38
C ASN A 76 -4.19 -1.22 1.12
N LEU A 77 -3.16 -0.44 1.51
CA LEU A 77 -2.81 -0.23 2.91
C LEU A 77 -3.96 0.37 3.72
N LEU A 78 -4.80 1.23 3.12
CA LEU A 78 -5.97 1.78 3.81
C LEU A 78 -6.97 0.72 4.24
N ALA A 79 -7.18 -0.31 3.41
CA ALA A 79 -8.06 -1.42 3.75
C ALA A 79 -7.50 -2.24 4.92
N VAL A 80 -6.19 -2.50 4.92
CA VAL A 80 -5.51 -3.17 6.04
C VAL A 80 -5.58 -2.32 7.31
N LEU A 81 -5.35 -1.00 7.22
CA LEU A 81 -5.49 -0.07 8.36
C LEU A 81 -6.91 -0.06 8.90
N GLY A 82 -7.93 -0.13 8.04
CA GLY A 82 -9.32 -0.30 8.46
C GLY A 82 -9.52 -1.53 9.34
N LEU A 83 -9.03 -2.69 8.90
CA LEU A 83 -9.05 -3.93 9.68
C LEU A 83 -8.29 -3.82 11.01
N LEU A 84 -7.10 -3.19 10.98
CA LEU A 84 -6.28 -3.00 12.19
C LEU A 84 -6.96 -2.05 13.20
N HIS A 85 -7.70 -1.03 12.74
CA HIS A 85 -8.50 -0.18 13.62
C HIS A 85 -9.64 -0.96 14.31
N PHE A 86 -10.31 -1.88 13.59
CA PHE A 86 -11.31 -2.78 14.18
C PHE A 86 -10.67 -3.72 15.20
N HIS A 87 -9.55 -4.35 14.84
CA HIS A 87 -8.80 -5.21 15.75
C HIS A 87 -8.40 -4.46 17.03
N ARG A 88 -7.83 -3.25 16.90
CA ARG A 88 -7.47 -2.40 18.04
C ARG A 88 -8.65 -2.07 18.95
N ALA A 89 -9.85 -1.98 18.38
CA ALA A 89 -11.08 -1.74 19.11
C ALA A 89 -11.66 -2.99 19.81
N GLY A 90 -11.03 -4.17 19.66
CA GLY A 90 -11.46 -5.43 20.26
C GLY A 90 -12.41 -6.25 19.38
N HIS A 91 -12.48 -5.98 18.08
CA HIS A 91 -13.26 -6.75 17.12
C HIS A 91 -12.39 -7.78 16.38
N HIS A 92 -13.03 -8.82 15.85
CA HIS A 92 -12.36 -9.82 15.00
C HIS A 92 -12.21 -9.27 13.58
N ALA A 93 -10.98 -9.22 13.06
CA ALA A 93 -10.66 -8.76 11.72
C ALA A 93 -10.21 -9.92 10.84
N ILE A 94 -10.83 -10.07 9.67
CA ILE A 94 -10.50 -11.09 8.67
C ILE A 94 -9.97 -10.39 7.41
N ALA A 95 -8.71 -10.67 7.05
CA ALA A 95 -8.16 -10.34 5.75
C ALA A 95 -8.38 -11.53 4.82
N LEU A 96 -9.29 -11.39 3.85
CA LEU A 96 -9.65 -12.45 2.94
C LEU A 96 -8.87 -12.36 1.63
N ILE A 97 -8.00 -13.32 1.36
CA ILE A 97 -7.30 -13.42 0.08
C ILE A 97 -8.24 -14.07 -0.95
N GLY A 98 -8.45 -13.39 -2.06
CA GLY A 98 -9.32 -13.81 -3.16
C GLY A 98 -8.67 -14.82 -4.11
N GLY A 99 -8.17 -15.97 -3.61
CA GLY A 99 -7.51 -16.95 -4.45
C GLY A 99 -8.41 -17.61 -5.49
N ALA A 100 -9.74 -17.64 -5.25
CA ALA A 100 -10.72 -18.04 -6.26
C ALA A 100 -11.20 -16.83 -7.08
N THR A 101 -11.56 -15.72 -6.42
CA THR A 101 -12.13 -14.53 -7.08
C THR A 101 -11.14 -13.83 -8.01
N ALA A 102 -9.83 -13.93 -7.77
CA ALA A 102 -8.82 -13.41 -8.69
C ALA A 102 -8.81 -14.08 -10.07
N GLN A 103 -9.32 -15.31 -10.17
CA GLN A 103 -9.46 -16.03 -11.45
C GLN A 103 -10.70 -15.54 -12.23
N ILE A 104 -11.66 -14.95 -11.55
CA ILE A 104 -12.88 -14.37 -12.12
C ILE A 104 -12.60 -12.94 -12.60
N GLY A 105 -11.91 -12.13 -11.79
CA GLY A 105 -11.53 -10.75 -12.09
C GLY A 105 -12.62 -9.73 -11.73
N ASP A 106 -12.33 -8.88 -10.72
CA ASP A 106 -13.24 -7.80 -10.30
C ASP A 106 -13.35 -6.70 -11.38
N PRO A 107 -14.54 -6.41 -11.92
CA PRO A 107 -14.76 -5.33 -12.87
C PRO A 107 -14.80 -3.95 -12.24
N SER A 108 -14.90 -3.85 -10.92
CA SER A 108 -15.13 -2.60 -10.19
C SER A 108 -14.00 -1.58 -10.42
N GLY A 109 -14.39 -0.38 -10.90
CA GLY A 109 -13.46 0.72 -11.15
C GLY A 109 -12.48 0.49 -12.31
N ARG A 110 -12.83 -0.40 -13.25
CA ARG A 110 -12.03 -0.74 -14.44
C ARG A 110 -12.78 -0.53 -15.74
N SER A 111 -12.03 -0.26 -16.80
CA SER A 111 -12.53 -0.16 -18.18
C SER A 111 -12.29 -1.40 -19.02
N GLN A 112 -11.36 -2.29 -18.60
CA GLN A 112 -10.96 -3.50 -19.33
C GLN A 112 -10.98 -4.72 -18.44
N GLU A 113 -11.17 -5.90 -19.03
CA GLU A 113 -11.07 -7.19 -18.37
C GLU A 113 -9.65 -7.47 -17.87
N ARG A 114 -9.53 -8.22 -16.78
CA ARG A 114 -8.23 -8.66 -16.28
C ARG A 114 -7.72 -9.82 -17.12
N ALA A 115 -6.44 -9.79 -17.47
CA ALA A 115 -5.79 -10.94 -18.05
C ALA A 115 -5.82 -12.13 -17.07
N PRO A 116 -6.14 -13.35 -17.54
CA PRO A 116 -6.09 -14.54 -16.71
C PRO A 116 -4.70 -14.79 -16.14
N LEU A 117 -4.61 -15.16 -14.86
CA LEU A 117 -3.38 -15.56 -14.22
C LEU A 117 -3.16 -17.07 -14.38
N SER A 118 -1.92 -17.49 -14.66
CA SER A 118 -1.59 -18.91 -14.58
C SER A 118 -1.69 -19.42 -13.14
N PRO A 119 -2.02 -20.71 -12.90
CA PRO A 119 -2.15 -21.25 -11.55
C PRO A 119 -0.89 -21.05 -10.68
N GLY A 120 0.31 -21.20 -11.26
CA GLY A 120 1.57 -20.98 -10.54
C GLY A 120 1.76 -19.54 -10.10
N VAL A 121 1.51 -18.57 -10.99
CA VAL A 121 1.57 -17.14 -10.67
C VAL A 121 0.54 -16.76 -9.61
N LEU A 122 -0.69 -17.28 -9.72
CA LEU A 122 -1.72 -17.03 -8.72
C LEU A 122 -1.31 -17.54 -7.33
N GLU A 123 -0.74 -18.74 -7.25
CA GLU A 123 -0.31 -19.33 -5.99
C GLU A 123 0.86 -18.55 -5.36
N GLU A 124 1.80 -18.07 -6.18
CA GLU A 124 2.89 -17.21 -5.73
C GLU A 124 2.36 -15.87 -5.20
N ASN A 125 1.43 -15.25 -5.93
CA ASN A 125 0.77 -14.03 -5.50
C ASN A 125 0.03 -14.21 -4.17
N VAL A 126 -0.72 -15.31 -4.00
CA VAL A 126 -1.40 -15.65 -2.73
C VAL A 126 -0.40 -15.73 -1.58
N ARG A 127 0.75 -16.41 -1.79
CA ARG A 127 1.81 -16.51 -0.78
C ARG A 127 2.42 -15.15 -0.46
N GLY A 128 2.66 -14.32 -1.48
CA GLY A 128 3.23 -12.98 -1.32
C GLY A 128 2.31 -12.03 -0.54
N ILE A 129 1.01 -12.01 -0.88
CA ILE A 129 0.02 -11.22 -0.14
C ILE A 129 -0.14 -11.70 1.30
N ARG A 130 -0.19 -13.02 1.53
CA ARG A 130 -0.25 -13.57 2.89
C ARG A 130 0.92 -13.08 3.73
N ARG A 131 2.16 -13.22 3.24
CA ARG A 131 3.36 -12.74 3.92
C ARG A 131 3.30 -11.23 4.21
N SER A 132 2.75 -10.43 3.29
CA SER A 132 2.58 -8.99 3.50
C SER A 132 1.59 -8.69 4.63
N LEU A 133 0.46 -9.39 4.67
CA LEU A 133 -0.57 -9.21 5.70
C LEU A 133 -0.09 -9.67 7.08
N ASP A 134 0.55 -10.84 7.15
CA ASP A 134 1.09 -11.39 8.40
C ASP A 134 2.15 -10.44 8.98
N ARG A 135 3.11 -9.97 8.18
CA ARG A 135 4.14 -9.00 8.59
C ARG A 135 3.56 -7.66 9.06
N LEU A 136 2.55 -7.13 8.36
CA LEU A 136 1.87 -5.90 8.79
C LEU A 136 1.22 -6.07 10.15
N PHE A 137 0.58 -7.21 10.39
CA PHE A 137 -0.05 -7.50 11.67
C PHE A 137 0.99 -7.69 12.78
N GLU A 138 2.06 -8.43 12.53
CA GLU A 138 3.18 -8.60 13.48
C GLU A 138 3.79 -7.24 13.87
N ASN A 139 4.09 -6.39 12.89
CA ASN A 139 4.60 -5.04 13.14
C ASN A 139 3.60 -4.20 13.95
N PHE A 140 2.31 -4.29 13.60
CA PHE A 140 1.25 -3.60 14.34
C PHE A 140 1.19 -4.06 15.81
N GLN A 141 1.29 -5.36 16.09
CA GLN A 141 1.32 -5.90 17.44
C GLN A 141 2.51 -5.37 18.24
N VAL A 142 3.71 -5.33 17.64
CA VAL A 142 4.91 -4.77 18.29
C VAL A 142 4.78 -3.28 18.58
N LEU A 143 4.09 -2.53 17.72
CA LEU A 143 3.97 -1.07 17.84
C LEU A 143 2.79 -0.61 18.72
N HIS A 144 1.69 -1.38 18.73
CA HIS A 144 0.40 -0.94 19.26
C HIS A 144 -0.35 -2.03 20.05
N GLY A 145 0.25 -3.22 20.25
CA GLY A 145 -0.40 -4.35 20.93
C GLY A 145 -0.90 -3.99 22.33
N ASP A 146 -0.10 -3.28 23.11
CA ASP A 146 -0.45 -2.83 24.45
C ASP A 146 -1.65 -1.85 24.50
N GLN A 147 -1.98 -1.23 23.37
CA GLN A 147 -3.09 -0.28 23.23
C GLN A 147 -4.35 -0.94 22.67
N ALA A 148 -4.27 -2.21 22.24
CA ALA A 148 -5.42 -2.94 21.72
C ALA A 148 -6.35 -3.39 22.87
N ARG A 149 -7.66 -3.27 22.64
CA ARG A 149 -8.64 -3.83 23.58
C ARG A 149 -8.57 -5.36 23.51
N PRO A 150 -8.69 -6.04 24.66
CA PRO A 150 -8.69 -7.50 24.66
C PRO A 150 -9.89 -8.06 23.88
N GLY A 151 -9.74 -9.26 23.33
CA GLY A 151 -10.79 -10.02 22.66
C GLY A 151 -10.78 -9.98 21.13
N GLY A 152 -10.13 -9.00 20.51
CA GLY A 152 -9.97 -8.96 19.05
C GLY A 152 -8.97 -9.98 18.51
N THR A 153 -9.25 -10.53 17.33
CA THR A 153 -8.31 -11.39 16.58
C THR A 153 -8.06 -10.81 15.20
N PHE A 154 -6.93 -11.17 14.60
CA PHE A 154 -6.65 -10.90 13.19
C PHE A 154 -6.35 -12.23 12.49
N THR A 155 -7.09 -12.52 11.43
CA THR A 155 -6.99 -13.80 10.72
C THR A 155 -6.87 -13.58 9.23
N VAL A 156 -5.91 -14.26 8.58
CA VAL A 156 -5.75 -14.25 7.12
C VAL A 156 -6.33 -15.55 6.56
N MET A 157 -7.36 -15.40 5.70
CA MET A 157 -8.05 -16.52 5.07
C MET A 157 -7.89 -16.49 3.55
N ASN A 158 -8.18 -17.60 2.88
CA ASN A 158 -8.19 -17.69 1.42
C ASN A 158 -9.51 -18.32 0.96
N ASN A 159 -10.28 -17.62 0.14
CA ASN A 159 -11.58 -18.09 -0.35
C ASN A 159 -11.49 -19.34 -1.23
N ALA A 160 -10.35 -19.65 -1.83
CA ALA A 160 -10.15 -20.90 -2.56
C ALA A 160 -10.44 -22.15 -1.69
N SER A 161 -10.36 -22.06 -0.35
CA SER A 161 -10.61 -23.18 0.55
C SER A 161 -12.06 -23.70 0.53
N TRP A 162 -13.04 -22.82 0.32
CA TRP A 162 -14.43 -23.24 0.22
C TRP A 162 -14.89 -23.42 -1.23
N TYR A 163 -14.35 -22.67 -2.20
CA TYR A 163 -14.74 -22.87 -3.61
C TYR A 163 -14.25 -24.18 -4.20
N ARG A 164 -13.09 -24.71 -3.79
CA ARG A 164 -12.59 -26.03 -4.25
C ARG A 164 -13.53 -27.20 -3.94
N LYS A 165 -14.43 -27.03 -2.99
CA LYS A 165 -15.41 -28.04 -2.58
C LYS A 165 -16.78 -27.87 -3.23
N GLN A 166 -16.99 -26.77 -3.97
CA GLN A 166 -18.28 -26.47 -4.59
C GLN A 166 -18.41 -27.15 -5.95
N GLN A 167 -19.53 -27.83 -6.17
CA GLN A 167 -19.93 -28.33 -7.48
C GLN A 167 -20.61 -27.18 -8.26
N SER A 168 -20.29 -27.00 -9.53
CA SER A 168 -20.78 -25.87 -10.35
C SER A 168 -22.30 -25.80 -10.42
N VAL A 169 -22.96 -26.94 -10.62
CA VAL A 169 -24.42 -27.00 -10.71
C VAL A 169 -25.06 -26.69 -9.37
N ASP A 170 -24.51 -27.25 -8.27
CA ASP A 170 -25.03 -27.03 -6.93
C ASP A 170 -24.88 -25.54 -6.53
N PHE A 171 -23.74 -24.93 -6.83
CA PHE A 171 -23.51 -23.51 -6.60
C PHE A 171 -24.53 -22.64 -7.35
N LEU A 172 -24.71 -22.87 -8.64
CA LEU A 172 -25.66 -22.09 -9.43
C LEU A 172 -27.11 -22.31 -8.99
N SER A 173 -27.50 -23.54 -8.68
CA SER A 173 -28.87 -23.87 -8.27
C SER A 173 -29.20 -23.38 -6.85
N SER A 174 -28.25 -23.39 -5.91
CA SER A 174 -28.45 -22.95 -4.54
C SER A 174 -28.20 -21.46 -4.35
N VAL A 175 -27.08 -20.93 -4.83
CA VAL A 175 -26.66 -19.54 -4.68
C VAL A 175 -27.22 -18.65 -5.79
N GLY A 176 -27.01 -19.03 -7.05
CA GLY A 176 -27.37 -18.24 -8.22
C GLY A 176 -28.85 -17.87 -8.29
N ARG A 177 -29.76 -18.76 -7.82
CA ARG A 177 -31.21 -18.51 -7.79
C ARG A 177 -31.65 -17.29 -6.98
N HIS A 178 -30.84 -16.84 -6.05
CA HIS A 178 -31.12 -15.67 -5.19
C HIS A 178 -30.82 -14.34 -5.85
N PHE A 179 -30.05 -14.35 -6.93
CA PHE A 179 -29.69 -13.15 -7.68
C PHE A 179 -30.67 -12.89 -8.84
N ARG A 180 -31.00 -11.61 -9.04
CA ARG A 180 -31.91 -11.20 -10.15
C ARG A 180 -31.07 -10.42 -11.17
N MET A 181 -31.12 -10.89 -12.43
CA MET A 181 -30.37 -10.31 -13.54
C MET A 181 -30.59 -8.79 -13.68
N GLY A 182 -31.84 -8.33 -13.57
CA GLY A 182 -32.14 -6.89 -13.63
C GLY A 182 -31.42 -6.08 -12.57
N THR A 183 -31.35 -6.57 -11.30
CA THR A 183 -30.64 -5.92 -10.21
C THR A 183 -29.14 -5.95 -10.44
N MET A 184 -28.58 -7.08 -10.87
CA MET A 184 -27.16 -7.22 -11.16
C MET A 184 -26.71 -6.30 -12.30
N LEU A 185 -27.51 -6.24 -13.38
CA LEU A 185 -27.26 -5.36 -14.53
C LEU A 185 -27.36 -3.87 -14.18
N SER A 186 -28.15 -3.50 -13.17
CA SER A 186 -28.29 -2.09 -12.74
C SER A 186 -27.09 -1.56 -11.95
N ARG A 187 -26.16 -2.41 -11.50
CA ARG A 187 -24.98 -1.99 -10.76
C ARG A 187 -24.10 -1.05 -11.59
N HIS A 188 -23.63 0.03 -10.98
CA HIS A 188 -22.84 1.05 -11.69
C HIS A 188 -21.59 0.46 -12.36
N SER A 189 -20.87 -0.42 -11.68
CA SER A 189 -19.69 -1.12 -12.22
C SER A 189 -20.02 -1.91 -13.49
N VAL A 190 -21.15 -2.65 -13.48
CA VAL A 190 -21.64 -3.42 -14.64
C VAL A 190 -22.06 -2.49 -15.77
N GLN A 191 -22.86 -1.47 -15.47
CA GLN A 191 -23.30 -0.48 -16.46
C GLN A 191 -22.15 0.26 -17.14
N SER A 192 -21.10 0.57 -16.37
CA SER A 192 -19.90 1.23 -16.91
C SER A 192 -19.16 0.32 -17.89
N ARG A 193 -19.05 -0.96 -17.59
CA ARG A 193 -18.38 -1.96 -18.42
C ARG A 193 -19.17 -2.29 -19.69
N LEU A 194 -20.49 -2.45 -19.58
CA LEU A 194 -21.35 -2.70 -20.74
C LEU A 194 -21.33 -1.57 -21.80
N LYS A 195 -20.90 -0.36 -21.40
CA LYS A 195 -20.76 0.78 -22.32
C LYS A 195 -19.40 0.84 -23.02
N THR A 196 -18.44 0.01 -22.61
CA THR A 196 -17.14 -0.07 -23.30
C THR A 196 -17.29 -0.87 -24.61
N PRO A 197 -16.44 -0.64 -25.63
CA PRO A 197 -16.51 -1.37 -26.90
C PRO A 197 -16.40 -2.90 -26.73
N GLU A 198 -15.61 -3.35 -25.77
CA GLU A 198 -15.39 -4.78 -25.49
C GLU A 198 -16.53 -5.41 -24.69
N GLY A 199 -17.35 -4.57 -24.02
CA GLY A 199 -18.42 -5.05 -23.15
C GLY A 199 -17.90 -5.70 -21.86
N MET A 200 -18.61 -6.72 -21.39
CA MET A 200 -18.32 -7.46 -20.17
C MET A 200 -18.49 -8.95 -20.42
N SER A 201 -17.52 -9.77 -20.01
CA SER A 201 -17.66 -11.22 -20.09
C SER A 201 -18.62 -11.75 -19.04
N LEU A 202 -19.17 -12.95 -19.27
CA LEU A 202 -20.00 -13.64 -18.28
C LEU A 202 -19.21 -13.89 -16.99
N THR A 203 -17.93 -14.18 -17.09
CA THR A 203 -17.03 -14.41 -15.96
C THR A 203 -16.95 -13.16 -15.07
N GLU A 204 -16.60 -12.00 -15.64
CA GLU A 204 -16.57 -10.72 -14.87
C GLU A 204 -17.96 -10.40 -14.26
N PHE A 205 -19.03 -10.64 -15.00
CA PHE A 205 -20.39 -10.37 -14.52
C PHE A 205 -20.74 -11.18 -13.27
N PHE A 206 -20.26 -12.40 -13.18
CA PHE A 206 -20.48 -13.28 -12.03
C PHE A 206 -19.63 -12.89 -10.81
N TYR A 207 -18.60 -12.06 -10.92
CA TYR A 207 -17.76 -11.67 -9.81
C TYR A 207 -18.57 -11.22 -8.59
N GLN A 208 -19.59 -10.39 -8.77
CA GLN A 208 -20.46 -9.91 -7.69
C GLN A 208 -21.15 -11.04 -6.92
N VAL A 209 -21.44 -12.19 -7.57
CA VAL A 209 -22.03 -13.37 -6.93
C VAL A 209 -21.00 -14.06 -6.03
N PHE A 210 -19.76 -14.18 -6.50
CA PHE A 210 -18.68 -14.78 -5.72
C PHE A 210 -18.37 -13.96 -4.48
N GLN A 211 -18.20 -12.66 -4.58
CA GLN A 211 -17.95 -11.81 -3.42
C GLN A 211 -19.14 -11.79 -2.45
N ALA A 212 -20.37 -11.85 -2.95
CA ALA A 212 -21.56 -11.98 -2.10
C ALA A 212 -21.58 -13.32 -1.35
N TYR A 213 -21.16 -14.41 -2.01
CA TYR A 213 -21.05 -15.72 -1.37
C TYR A 213 -19.91 -15.76 -0.36
N ASP A 214 -18.78 -15.11 -0.60
CA ASP A 214 -17.71 -14.95 0.40
C ASP A 214 -18.25 -14.30 1.66
N PHE A 215 -19.03 -13.22 1.54
CA PHE A 215 -19.63 -12.55 2.70
C PHE A 215 -20.61 -13.47 3.43
N TYR A 216 -21.47 -14.17 2.69
CA TYR A 216 -22.40 -15.17 3.27
C TYR A 216 -21.65 -16.30 3.97
N HIS A 217 -20.59 -16.84 3.37
CA HIS A 217 -19.77 -17.88 3.99
C HIS A 217 -19.15 -17.41 5.31
N LEU A 218 -18.57 -16.20 5.32
CA LEU A 218 -18.00 -15.62 6.53
C LEU A 218 -19.07 -15.29 7.57
N HIS A 219 -20.26 -14.85 7.13
CA HIS A 219 -21.40 -14.62 8.03
C HIS A 219 -21.82 -15.91 8.74
N GLN A 220 -22.03 -16.99 7.97
CA GLN A 220 -22.50 -18.27 8.52
C GLN A 220 -21.48 -18.96 9.44
N ASN A 221 -20.20 -18.91 9.10
CA ASN A 221 -19.17 -19.67 9.80
C ASN A 221 -18.38 -18.88 10.85
N TYR A 222 -18.35 -17.54 10.73
CA TYR A 222 -17.55 -16.66 11.59
C TYR A 222 -18.34 -15.49 12.19
N GLY A 223 -19.67 -15.46 12.02
CA GLY A 223 -20.52 -14.37 12.49
C GLY A 223 -20.16 -13.02 11.89
N CYS A 224 -19.58 -12.99 10.69
CA CYS A 224 -19.14 -11.76 10.06
C CYS A 224 -20.34 -10.92 9.61
N ARG A 225 -20.46 -9.70 10.16
CA ARG A 225 -21.56 -8.79 9.84
C ARG A 225 -21.11 -7.51 9.15
N VAL A 226 -19.80 -7.28 9.00
CA VAL A 226 -19.28 -6.04 8.44
C VAL A 226 -18.28 -6.33 7.31
N GLN A 227 -18.48 -5.72 6.16
CA GLN A 227 -17.53 -5.74 5.04
C GLN A 227 -16.91 -4.37 4.83
N LEU A 228 -15.56 -4.30 4.79
CA LEU A 228 -14.84 -3.12 4.36
C LEU A 228 -14.53 -3.21 2.86
N GLY A 229 -14.65 -2.09 2.15
CA GLY A 229 -14.27 -2.00 0.75
C GLY A 229 -14.04 -0.57 0.30
N GLY A 230 -13.35 -0.37 -0.80
CA GLY A 230 -13.28 0.94 -1.46
C GLY A 230 -14.66 1.38 -1.96
N THR A 231 -14.82 2.66 -2.28
CA THR A 231 -16.09 3.17 -2.83
C THR A 231 -16.48 2.50 -4.15
N ASP A 232 -15.54 1.94 -4.88
CA ASP A 232 -15.77 1.12 -6.07
C ASP A 232 -16.41 -0.24 -5.75
N GLN A 233 -16.32 -0.72 -4.51
CA GLN A 233 -16.87 -1.99 -4.05
C GLN A 233 -18.33 -1.94 -3.63
N LEU A 234 -18.98 -0.74 -3.63
CA LEU A 234 -20.36 -0.58 -3.16
C LEU A 234 -21.33 -1.57 -3.82
N GLY A 235 -21.24 -1.77 -5.13
CA GLY A 235 -22.12 -2.70 -5.86
C GLY A 235 -21.98 -4.15 -5.38
N ASN A 236 -20.74 -4.61 -5.14
CA ASN A 236 -20.48 -5.95 -4.63
C ASN A 236 -20.95 -6.11 -3.18
N ILE A 237 -20.73 -5.09 -2.33
CA ILE A 237 -21.23 -5.05 -0.94
C ILE A 237 -22.76 -5.12 -0.90
N MET A 238 -23.44 -4.36 -1.75
CA MET A 238 -24.90 -4.40 -1.89
C MET A 238 -25.38 -5.81 -2.26
N SER A 239 -24.72 -6.47 -3.20
CA SER A 239 -25.05 -7.83 -3.60
C SER A 239 -24.90 -8.84 -2.46
N GLY A 240 -23.87 -8.69 -1.61
CA GLY A 240 -23.69 -9.49 -0.41
C GLY A 240 -24.77 -9.25 0.64
N HIS A 241 -25.10 -7.99 0.92
CA HIS A 241 -26.17 -7.61 1.84
C HIS A 241 -27.53 -8.19 1.40
N GLU A 242 -27.92 -7.97 0.14
CA GLU A 242 -29.18 -8.47 -0.39
C GLU A 242 -29.26 -10.00 -0.36
N PHE A 243 -28.15 -10.66 -0.65
CA PHE A 243 -28.11 -12.14 -0.64
C PHE A 243 -28.26 -12.68 0.79
N ILE A 244 -27.51 -12.18 1.75
CA ILE A 244 -27.56 -12.62 3.15
C ILE A 244 -28.96 -12.34 3.73
N HIS A 245 -29.47 -11.12 3.57
CA HIS A 245 -30.81 -10.77 4.05
C HIS A 245 -31.90 -11.69 3.46
N LYS A 246 -31.82 -12.02 2.16
CA LYS A 246 -32.79 -12.88 1.48
C LYS A 246 -32.77 -14.32 1.99
N VAL A 247 -31.58 -14.83 2.36
CA VAL A 247 -31.41 -16.23 2.77
C VAL A 247 -31.64 -16.41 4.26
N THR A 248 -31.20 -15.45 5.08
CA THR A 248 -31.16 -15.58 6.55
C THR A 248 -32.16 -14.68 7.28
N GLY A 249 -32.64 -13.62 6.63
CA GLY A 249 -33.43 -12.56 7.28
C GLY A 249 -32.58 -11.59 8.12
N GLU A 250 -31.25 -11.79 8.18
CA GLU A 250 -30.34 -10.95 9.00
C GLU A 250 -29.74 -9.82 8.17
N ASP A 251 -29.47 -8.69 8.84
CA ASP A 251 -28.80 -7.54 8.23
C ASP A 251 -27.30 -7.59 8.45
N VAL A 252 -26.56 -7.28 7.39
CA VAL A 252 -25.11 -7.08 7.37
C VAL A 252 -24.80 -5.70 6.82
N TYR A 253 -23.59 -5.22 7.05
CA TYR A 253 -23.22 -3.83 6.84
C TYR A 253 -21.97 -3.69 5.99
N GLY A 254 -21.92 -2.61 5.23
CA GLY A 254 -20.72 -2.19 4.49
C GLY A 254 -20.13 -0.90 5.04
N ILE A 255 -18.81 -0.80 5.05
CA ILE A 255 -18.10 0.44 5.34
C ILE A 255 -17.23 0.76 4.13
N LEU A 256 -17.46 1.92 3.53
CA LEU A 256 -16.73 2.38 2.36
C LEU A 256 -15.52 3.23 2.77
N LEU A 257 -14.37 2.80 2.30
CA LEU A 257 -13.10 3.51 2.47
C LEU A 257 -12.91 4.52 1.33
N PRO A 258 -12.23 5.66 1.58
CA PRO A 258 -11.98 6.62 0.54
C PRO A 258 -10.99 6.07 -0.49
N LEU A 259 -11.25 6.33 -1.76
CA LEU A 259 -10.22 6.23 -2.78
C LEU A 259 -9.27 7.42 -2.61
N VAL A 260 -8.01 7.14 -2.31
CA VAL A 260 -7.01 8.20 -2.20
C VAL A 260 -6.34 8.38 -3.54
N THR A 261 -6.43 9.61 -4.04
CA THR A 261 -5.76 10.03 -5.27
C THR A 261 -4.66 11.02 -4.92
N SER A 262 -3.63 11.09 -5.77
CA SER A 262 -2.67 12.19 -5.79
C SER A 262 -3.38 13.50 -6.19
N THR A 263 -2.71 14.63 -6.02
CA THR A 263 -3.21 15.94 -6.49
C THR A 263 -3.36 15.98 -8.02
N ALA A 264 -2.66 15.13 -8.76
CA ALA A 264 -2.80 14.97 -10.20
C ALA A 264 -4.00 14.08 -10.60
N GLY A 265 -4.76 13.54 -9.62
CA GLY A 265 -5.91 12.67 -9.86
C GLY A 265 -5.58 11.18 -10.01
N ASP A 266 -4.31 10.79 -10.00
CA ASP A 266 -3.89 9.40 -10.07
C ASP A 266 -4.18 8.68 -8.75
N LYS A 267 -4.56 7.39 -8.82
CA LYS A 267 -4.74 6.56 -7.63
C LYS A 267 -3.42 6.51 -6.84
N LEU A 268 -3.49 6.75 -5.53
CA LEU A 268 -2.33 6.72 -4.64
C LEU A 268 -1.59 5.37 -4.76
N GLY A 269 -0.26 5.44 -4.74
CA GLY A 269 0.59 4.25 -4.91
C GLY A 269 0.89 3.91 -6.37
N LYS A 270 0.45 4.74 -7.32
CA LYS A 270 0.85 4.65 -8.73
C LYS A 270 1.49 5.97 -9.13
N SER A 271 2.82 6.03 -9.20
CA SER A 271 3.56 7.15 -9.75
C SER A 271 4.16 6.74 -11.09
N ALA A 272 3.92 7.52 -12.15
CA ALA A 272 4.55 7.37 -13.48
C ALA A 272 4.65 5.91 -14.00
N GLY A 273 3.62 5.08 -13.75
CA GLY A 273 3.58 3.68 -14.18
C GLY A 273 4.04 2.66 -13.14
N ASN A 274 4.69 3.06 -12.04
CA ASN A 274 5.16 2.15 -11.00
C ASN A 274 4.31 2.26 -9.72
N ALA A 275 3.83 1.12 -9.23
CA ALA A 275 3.17 1.04 -7.93
C ALA A 275 4.22 1.08 -6.80
N VAL A 276 3.88 1.74 -5.68
CA VAL A 276 4.68 1.67 -4.44
C VAL A 276 4.19 0.46 -3.65
N TRP A 277 5.04 -0.56 -3.61
CA TRP A 277 4.73 -1.86 -3.05
C TRP A 277 5.03 -1.93 -1.56
N LEU A 278 4.36 -2.84 -0.86
CA LEU A 278 4.61 -3.09 0.57
C LEU A 278 5.70 -4.13 0.81
N ASN A 279 6.04 -4.95 -0.21
CA ASN A 279 7.16 -5.87 -0.12
C ASN A 279 8.47 -5.14 -0.42
N ARG A 280 9.48 -5.38 0.43
CA ARG A 280 10.78 -4.73 0.32
C ARG A 280 11.57 -5.13 -0.94
N GLU A 281 11.27 -6.30 -1.48
CA GLU A 281 11.88 -6.82 -2.71
C GLU A 281 11.41 -6.06 -3.95
N ARG A 282 10.28 -5.34 -3.86
CA ARG A 282 9.73 -4.51 -4.94
C ARG A 282 9.88 -3.02 -4.72
N THR A 283 9.84 -2.58 -3.49
CA THR A 283 10.07 -1.18 -3.08
C THR A 283 10.83 -1.23 -1.77
N SER A 284 12.09 -0.80 -1.80
CA SER A 284 12.95 -0.81 -0.62
C SER A 284 12.38 0.06 0.51
N PRO A 285 12.73 -0.19 1.78
CA PRO A 285 12.32 0.67 2.90
C PRO A 285 12.71 2.14 2.69
N PHE A 286 13.85 2.40 2.04
CA PHE A 286 14.28 3.75 1.69
C PHE A 286 13.35 4.41 0.66
N GLU A 287 13.06 3.75 -0.46
CA GLU A 287 12.15 4.28 -1.49
C GLU A 287 10.75 4.49 -0.93
N PHE A 288 10.26 3.54 -0.13
CA PHE A 288 8.97 3.62 0.56
C PHE A 288 8.91 4.83 1.50
N TYR A 289 9.94 5.04 2.32
CA TYR A 289 10.08 6.20 3.19
C TYR A 289 10.10 7.50 2.39
N GLN A 290 10.92 7.57 1.34
CA GLN A 290 11.04 8.74 0.47
C GLN A 290 9.74 9.07 -0.26
N TYR A 291 8.95 8.08 -0.64
CA TYR A 291 7.64 8.30 -1.22
C TYR A 291 6.74 9.16 -0.32
N PHE A 292 6.70 8.86 0.98
CA PHE A 292 5.91 9.64 1.94
C PHE A 292 6.57 10.98 2.31
N VAL A 293 7.89 11.04 2.39
CA VAL A 293 8.61 12.32 2.62
C VAL A 293 8.33 13.31 1.47
N ARG A 294 8.21 12.85 0.25
CA ARG A 294 8.00 13.70 -0.93
C ARG A 294 6.54 14.14 -1.14
N GLN A 295 5.61 13.74 -0.27
CA GLN A 295 4.22 14.16 -0.38
C GLN A 295 4.08 15.68 -0.21
N GLN A 296 3.12 16.28 -0.92
CA GLN A 296 2.86 17.71 -0.85
C GLN A 296 2.30 18.12 0.51
N ASP A 297 2.58 19.34 0.96
CA ASP A 297 2.14 19.87 2.27
C ASP A 297 0.62 19.82 2.43
N GLY A 298 -0.14 20.13 1.37
CA GLY A 298 -1.60 20.06 1.36
C GLY A 298 -2.19 18.66 1.62
N ASN A 299 -1.40 17.59 1.45
CA ASN A 299 -1.83 16.23 1.73
C ASN A 299 -1.34 15.72 3.11
N ALA A 300 -0.40 16.39 3.75
CA ALA A 300 0.31 15.89 4.93
C ALA A 300 -0.64 15.57 6.08
N GLU A 301 -1.53 16.49 6.46
CA GLU A 301 -2.51 16.29 7.53
C GLU A 301 -3.46 15.14 7.21
N ARG A 302 -4.02 15.13 6.00
CA ARG A 302 -4.93 14.07 5.56
C ARG A 302 -4.24 12.71 5.62
N PHE A 303 -2.98 12.60 5.20
CA PHE A 303 -2.26 11.33 5.18
C PHE A 303 -1.82 10.90 6.58
N LEU A 304 -1.43 11.83 7.47
CA LEU A 304 -1.21 11.52 8.88
C LEU A 304 -2.46 10.91 9.51
N LYS A 305 -3.65 11.47 9.25
CA LYS A 305 -4.92 10.94 9.76
C LYS A 305 -5.26 9.57 9.17
N LEU A 306 -5.03 9.35 7.87
CA LEU A 306 -5.42 8.13 7.18
C LEU A 306 -4.44 6.96 7.40
N PHE A 307 -3.13 7.22 7.40
CA PHE A 307 -2.11 6.19 7.34
C PHE A 307 -1.41 5.91 8.67
N THR A 308 -1.75 6.62 9.74
CA THR A 308 -1.12 6.43 11.05
C THR A 308 -2.12 6.16 12.16
N PHE A 309 -1.65 5.61 13.28
CA PHE A 309 -2.41 5.43 14.51
C PHE A 309 -2.17 6.56 15.53
N LEU A 310 -1.49 7.63 15.15
CA LEU A 310 -1.25 8.78 16.02
C LEU A 310 -2.57 9.36 16.56
N PRO A 311 -2.65 9.76 17.84
CA PRO A 311 -3.77 10.54 18.34
C PRO A 311 -4.04 11.78 17.49
N LEU A 312 -5.29 12.19 17.30
CA LEU A 312 -5.61 13.35 16.46
C LEU A 312 -5.01 14.64 17.01
N GLU A 313 -4.91 14.76 18.32
CA GLU A 313 -4.26 15.86 19.02
C GLU A 313 -2.76 15.95 18.70
N GLU A 314 -2.08 14.79 18.58
CA GLU A 314 -0.67 14.73 18.16
C GLU A 314 -0.53 15.12 16.68
N VAL A 315 -1.47 14.72 15.83
CA VAL A 315 -1.47 15.15 14.41
C VAL A 315 -1.62 16.67 14.32
N GLU A 316 -2.51 17.28 15.13
CA GLU A 316 -2.67 18.74 15.18
C GLU A 316 -1.37 19.44 15.65
N GLN A 317 -0.69 18.90 16.65
CA GLN A 317 0.60 19.42 17.12
C GLN A 317 1.69 19.34 16.03
N VAL A 318 1.79 18.20 15.35
CA VAL A 318 2.74 18.00 14.24
C VAL A 318 2.47 19.02 13.12
N MET A 319 1.21 19.24 12.77
CA MET A 319 0.83 20.20 11.75
C MET A 319 1.11 21.65 12.17
N ALA A 320 0.89 21.99 13.45
CA ALA A 320 1.21 23.31 13.98
C ALA A 320 2.73 23.59 13.95
N GLN A 321 3.56 22.57 14.19
CA GLN A 321 5.01 22.67 14.04
C GLN A 321 5.42 22.81 12.58
N HIS A 322 4.82 22.00 11.71
CA HIS A 322 5.08 22.03 10.27
C HIS A 322 4.73 23.37 9.63
N ALA A 323 3.65 24.01 10.07
CA ALA A 323 3.23 25.31 9.55
C ALA A 323 4.23 26.46 9.87
N LYS A 324 5.06 26.32 10.90
CA LYS A 324 6.09 27.30 11.24
C LYS A 324 7.33 27.20 10.34
N GLU A 325 7.69 25.98 9.93
CA GLU A 325 8.91 25.68 9.16
C GLU A 325 8.61 24.59 8.11
N PRO A 326 7.81 24.90 7.07
CA PRO A 326 7.37 23.91 6.08
C PRO A 326 8.54 23.25 5.33
N GLU A 327 9.63 23.98 5.12
CA GLU A 327 10.83 23.52 4.42
C GLU A 327 11.52 22.35 5.15
N LYS A 328 11.37 22.25 6.47
CA LYS A 328 11.89 21.11 7.27
C LYS A 328 11.09 19.83 7.06
N ARG A 329 9.92 19.90 6.44
CA ARG A 329 9.03 18.76 6.10
C ARG A 329 8.71 17.89 7.32
N ILE A 330 8.44 18.50 8.47
CA ILE A 330 8.26 17.82 9.76
C ILE A 330 7.09 16.82 9.67
N ALA A 331 5.95 17.25 9.10
CA ALA A 331 4.76 16.43 8.95
C ALA A 331 5.00 15.20 8.05
N GLN A 332 5.65 15.39 6.90
CA GLN A 332 5.96 14.30 5.97
C GLN A 332 6.97 13.32 6.56
N LYS A 333 8.00 13.81 7.25
CA LYS A 333 8.98 12.95 7.94
C LYS A 333 8.31 12.12 9.04
N ARG A 334 7.39 12.72 9.81
CA ARG A 334 6.61 11.99 10.81
C ARG A 334 5.73 10.93 10.18
N LEU A 335 4.97 11.30 9.13
CA LEU A 335 4.16 10.39 8.35
C LEU A 335 4.98 9.21 7.82
N ALA A 336 6.08 9.50 7.12
CA ALA A 336 6.97 8.50 6.55
C ALA A 336 7.53 7.55 7.62
N ALA A 337 7.91 8.09 8.79
CA ALA A 337 8.42 7.28 9.90
C ALA A 337 7.36 6.30 10.43
N GLU A 338 6.12 6.77 10.66
CA GLU A 338 5.05 5.92 11.19
C GLU A 338 4.64 4.83 10.20
N VAL A 339 4.48 5.19 8.93
CA VAL A 339 4.05 4.22 7.91
C VAL A 339 5.18 3.21 7.60
N THR A 340 6.44 3.66 7.55
CA THR A 340 7.58 2.76 7.33
C THR A 340 7.76 1.79 8.50
N LYS A 341 7.59 2.24 9.74
CA LYS A 341 7.60 1.33 10.91
C LYS A 341 6.54 0.23 10.81
N LEU A 342 5.35 0.60 10.38
CA LEU A 342 4.25 -0.36 10.24
C LEU A 342 4.52 -1.38 9.13
N VAL A 343 5.02 -0.93 7.97
CA VAL A 343 5.20 -1.81 6.80
C VAL A 343 6.51 -2.59 6.87
N HIS A 344 7.60 -1.95 7.27
CA HIS A 344 8.96 -2.49 7.23
C HIS A 344 9.63 -2.66 8.61
N SER A 345 8.90 -2.49 9.70
CA SER A 345 9.36 -2.56 11.08
C SER A 345 10.25 -1.37 11.51
N LYS A 346 10.65 -1.36 12.78
CA LYS A 346 11.63 -0.37 13.29
C LYS A 346 12.97 -0.49 12.56
N ALA A 347 13.42 -1.71 12.29
CA ALA A 347 14.67 -1.96 11.56
C ALA A 347 14.63 -1.38 10.14
N GLY A 348 13.51 -1.55 9.42
CA GLY A 348 13.34 -0.93 8.09
C GLY A 348 13.32 0.60 8.12
N LEU A 349 12.75 1.21 9.16
CA LEU A 349 12.80 2.67 9.33
C LEU A 349 14.24 3.15 9.58
N GLU A 350 15.00 2.47 10.45
CA GLU A 350 16.39 2.85 10.73
C GLU A 350 17.27 2.68 9.48
N SER A 351 17.06 1.62 8.69
CA SER A 351 17.68 1.44 7.38
C SER A 351 17.36 2.62 6.44
N ALA A 352 16.08 2.97 6.31
CA ALA A 352 15.66 4.09 5.46
C ALA A 352 16.24 5.44 5.89
N LYS A 353 16.40 5.66 7.20
CA LYS A 353 17.04 6.87 7.74
C LYS A 353 18.54 6.88 7.45
N ARG A 354 19.26 5.76 7.65
CA ARG A 354 20.69 5.66 7.28
C ARG A 354 20.90 5.98 5.81
N CYS A 355 20.11 5.35 4.93
CA CYS A 355 20.15 5.64 3.49
C CYS A 355 19.86 7.11 3.17
N THR A 356 18.90 7.73 3.87
CA THR A 356 18.59 9.15 3.71
C THR A 356 19.75 10.05 4.12
N GLN A 357 20.38 9.76 5.26
CA GLN A 357 21.54 10.49 5.74
C GLN A 357 22.75 10.34 4.82
N ALA A 358 23.02 9.11 4.39
CA ALA A 358 24.12 8.81 3.47
C ALA A 358 23.95 9.56 2.14
N LEU A 359 22.75 9.54 1.56
CA LEU A 359 22.52 10.09 0.22
C LEU A 359 22.32 11.62 0.20
N TYR A 360 21.55 12.16 1.14
CA TYR A 360 21.15 13.59 1.10
C TYR A 360 21.89 14.47 2.07
N HIS A 361 22.50 13.91 3.13
CA HIS A 361 23.24 14.66 4.13
C HIS A 361 24.74 14.37 4.10
N SER A 362 25.20 13.59 3.12
CA SER A 362 26.62 13.25 2.89
C SER A 362 27.31 12.71 4.16
N SER A 363 26.59 11.96 5.01
CA SER A 363 27.15 11.40 6.22
C SER A 363 28.01 10.17 5.92
N ILE A 364 29.31 10.28 6.20
CA ILE A 364 30.25 9.18 6.07
C ILE A 364 29.93 8.08 7.09
N GLU A 365 29.57 8.46 8.31
CA GLU A 365 29.19 7.52 9.38
C GLU A 365 27.96 6.69 8.97
N ALA A 366 27.01 7.31 8.28
CA ALA A 366 25.85 6.60 7.76
C ALA A 366 26.25 5.60 6.67
N LEU A 367 27.15 5.95 5.76
CA LEU A 367 27.69 5.04 4.75
C LEU A 367 28.46 3.87 5.38
N GLU A 368 29.28 4.13 6.41
CA GLU A 368 30.02 3.10 7.14
C GLU A 368 29.11 2.11 7.87
N ALA A 369 27.95 2.55 8.32
CA ALA A 369 26.99 1.74 9.05
C ALA A 369 26.04 0.93 8.13
N MET A 370 26.10 1.13 6.81
CA MET A 370 25.26 0.41 5.87
C MET A 370 25.76 -1.00 5.61
N SER A 371 24.81 -1.95 5.54
CA SER A 371 25.07 -3.30 5.05
C SER A 371 25.22 -3.33 3.53
N ASP A 372 25.83 -4.38 2.99
CA ASP A 372 25.92 -4.61 1.55
C ASP A 372 24.54 -4.61 0.89
N GLN A 373 23.51 -5.18 1.57
CA GLN A 373 22.14 -5.20 1.09
C GLN A 373 21.53 -3.78 1.03
N GLU A 374 21.73 -2.94 2.05
CA GLU A 374 21.27 -1.54 2.05
C GLU A 374 21.91 -0.72 0.94
N LEU A 375 23.18 -0.97 0.66
CA LEU A 375 23.90 -0.33 -0.44
C LEU A 375 23.33 -0.76 -1.79
N GLN A 376 23.11 -2.06 -1.99
CA GLN A 376 22.48 -2.57 -3.22
C GLN A 376 21.06 -2.01 -3.40
N GLU A 377 20.25 -1.97 -2.34
CA GLU A 377 18.89 -1.41 -2.38
C GLU A 377 18.90 0.11 -2.67
N LEU A 378 19.87 0.85 -2.11
CA LEU A 378 19.98 2.31 -2.30
C LEU A 378 20.46 2.68 -3.71
N PHE A 379 21.37 1.90 -4.24
CA PHE A 379 22.05 2.13 -5.51
C PHE A 379 21.72 1.05 -6.53
N GLN A 380 20.46 0.61 -6.62
CA GLN A 380 20.01 -0.51 -7.48
C GLN A 380 20.52 -0.44 -8.92
N GLU A 381 20.73 0.77 -9.45
CA GLU A 381 21.23 1.00 -10.81
C GLU A 381 22.74 1.30 -10.83
N ALA A 382 23.39 1.36 -9.67
CA ALA A 382 24.81 1.65 -9.60
C ALA A 382 25.64 0.37 -9.82
N PRO A 383 26.65 0.40 -10.70
CA PRO A 383 27.59 -0.71 -10.80
C PRO A 383 28.25 -0.99 -9.45
N PHE A 384 28.19 -2.26 -9.03
CA PHE A 384 28.88 -2.76 -7.86
C PHE A 384 30.10 -3.56 -8.33
N ALA A 385 31.30 -3.18 -7.88
CA ALA A 385 32.54 -3.83 -8.27
C ALA A 385 33.37 -4.21 -7.03
N GLU A 386 33.96 -5.39 -7.07
CA GLU A 386 34.95 -5.83 -6.08
C GLU A 386 36.36 -5.61 -6.64
N LEU A 387 37.19 -4.91 -5.88
CA LEU A 387 38.59 -4.66 -6.22
C LEU A 387 39.51 -5.16 -5.11
N LEU A 388 40.65 -5.73 -5.49
CA LEU A 388 41.71 -6.01 -4.55
C LEU A 388 42.39 -4.69 -4.16
N TYR A 389 42.57 -4.48 -2.85
CA TYR A 389 43.31 -3.32 -2.37
C TYR A 389 44.82 -3.57 -2.50
N GLU A 390 45.48 -2.71 -3.23
CA GLU A 390 46.95 -2.68 -3.36
C GLU A 390 47.45 -1.33 -2.81
N PRO A 391 48.35 -1.30 -1.84
CA PRO A 391 48.93 -0.03 -1.35
C PRO A 391 49.53 0.77 -2.53
N GLY A 392 49.15 2.04 -2.62
CA GLY A 392 49.53 2.91 -3.73
C GLY A 392 48.54 2.99 -4.88
N THR A 393 47.37 2.30 -4.80
CA THR A 393 46.32 2.43 -5.80
C THR A 393 45.86 3.88 -5.92
N ARG A 394 45.90 4.45 -7.12
CA ARG A 394 45.50 5.84 -7.39
C ARG A 394 44.01 5.94 -7.71
N ALA A 395 43.44 7.13 -7.48
CA ALA A 395 42.05 7.44 -7.78
C ALA A 395 41.69 7.16 -9.26
N LEU A 396 42.55 7.57 -10.19
CA LEU A 396 42.35 7.30 -11.62
C LEU A 396 42.32 5.79 -11.92
N ASP A 397 43.26 5.03 -11.37
CA ASP A 397 43.34 3.58 -11.62
C ASP A 397 42.10 2.84 -11.10
N ALA A 398 41.66 3.15 -9.88
CA ALA A 398 40.46 2.55 -9.29
C ALA A 398 39.21 2.91 -10.09
N CYS A 399 39.03 4.19 -10.45
CA CYS A 399 37.86 4.65 -11.19
C CYS A 399 37.80 4.11 -12.62
N THR A 400 38.95 3.89 -13.24
CA THR A 400 39.03 3.28 -14.57
C THR A 400 38.70 1.79 -14.52
N LYS A 401 39.23 1.06 -13.52
CA LYS A 401 38.94 -0.37 -13.31
C LYS A 401 37.45 -0.66 -13.16
N VAL A 402 36.69 0.26 -12.54
CA VAL A 402 35.22 0.11 -12.38
C VAL A 402 34.41 0.82 -13.47
N SER A 403 35.07 1.30 -14.51
CA SER A 403 34.45 2.02 -15.65
C SER A 403 33.71 3.31 -15.22
N ALA A 404 34.07 3.89 -14.10
CA ALA A 404 33.50 5.15 -13.62
C ALA A 404 34.00 6.33 -14.46
N VAL A 405 35.25 6.27 -14.90
CA VAL A 405 35.84 7.23 -15.84
C VAL A 405 36.47 6.48 -17.01
N PRO A 406 36.52 7.07 -18.22
CA PRO A 406 37.16 6.46 -19.37
C PRO A 406 38.71 6.37 -19.20
N GLU A 407 39.32 5.41 -19.86
CA GLU A 407 40.77 5.30 -19.90
C GLU A 407 41.43 6.48 -20.63
N GLY A 408 42.68 6.79 -20.23
CA GLY A 408 43.51 7.79 -20.87
C GLY A 408 43.23 9.24 -20.48
N ALA A 409 43.61 10.17 -21.38
CA ALA A 409 43.62 11.60 -21.13
C ALA A 409 42.24 12.15 -20.70
N ARG A 410 41.15 11.60 -21.24
CA ARG A 410 39.78 12.07 -20.92
C ARG A 410 39.37 11.79 -19.48
N GLY A 411 39.73 10.61 -18.94
CA GLY A 411 39.47 10.29 -17.50
C GLY A 411 40.28 11.20 -16.58
N PHE A 412 41.52 11.46 -16.96
CA PHE A 412 42.41 12.38 -16.23
C PHE A 412 41.82 13.79 -16.19
N GLU A 413 41.38 14.35 -17.31
CA GLU A 413 40.74 15.67 -17.41
C GLU A 413 39.46 15.75 -16.61
N MET A 414 38.62 14.70 -16.62
CA MET A 414 37.37 14.65 -15.82
C MET A 414 37.64 14.78 -14.32
N ILE A 415 38.69 14.12 -13.80
CA ILE A 415 39.07 14.20 -12.40
C ILE A 415 39.62 15.59 -12.09
N MET A 416 40.55 16.11 -12.91
CA MET A 416 41.13 17.45 -12.75
C MET A 416 40.08 18.54 -12.74
N ALA A 417 39.04 18.42 -13.56
CA ALA A 417 37.90 19.33 -13.59
C ALA A 417 36.99 19.20 -12.35
N GLY A 418 37.28 18.26 -11.46
CA GLY A 418 36.52 17.99 -10.23
C GLY A 418 35.16 17.36 -10.49
N GLY A 419 35.04 16.60 -11.57
CA GLY A 419 33.88 15.81 -11.90
C GLY A 419 33.72 14.53 -11.08
N LEU A 420 34.70 14.22 -10.20
CA LEU A 420 34.76 13.02 -9.35
C LEU A 420 34.65 13.37 -7.88
N SER A 421 33.92 12.58 -7.12
CA SER A 421 34.03 12.53 -5.66
C SER A 421 34.04 11.09 -5.15
N ILE A 422 34.80 10.85 -4.10
CA ILE A 422 34.86 9.57 -3.38
C ILE A 422 34.38 9.84 -1.94
N ASN A 423 33.45 9.05 -1.46
CA ASN A 423 32.81 9.21 -0.14
C ASN A 423 32.38 10.67 0.14
N HIS A 424 31.74 11.30 -0.84
CA HIS A 424 31.31 12.70 -0.86
C HIS A 424 32.45 13.75 -0.85
N GLN A 425 33.71 13.34 -0.77
CA GLN A 425 34.83 14.24 -0.89
C GLN A 425 35.27 14.39 -2.35
N LYS A 426 35.43 15.64 -2.77
CA LYS A 426 35.81 15.95 -4.15
C LYS A 426 37.26 15.58 -4.37
N VAL A 427 37.53 14.78 -5.38
CA VAL A 427 38.88 14.39 -5.83
C VAL A 427 39.22 15.19 -7.09
N THR A 428 40.32 15.94 -7.04
CA THR A 428 40.81 16.77 -8.16
C THR A 428 42.19 16.37 -8.64
N ASN A 429 42.89 15.50 -7.89
CA ASN A 429 44.17 14.96 -8.28
C ASN A 429 43.98 13.49 -8.77
N PRO A 430 44.17 13.19 -10.05
CA PRO A 430 44.06 11.82 -10.58
C PRO A 430 45.05 10.84 -9.96
N ASP A 431 46.22 11.32 -9.55
CA ASP A 431 47.29 10.56 -8.92
C ASP A 431 47.18 10.45 -7.40
N GLU A 432 46.07 10.95 -6.82
CA GLU A 432 45.80 10.83 -5.40
C GLU A 432 45.69 9.36 -5.00
N VAL A 433 46.52 8.95 -4.02
CA VAL A 433 46.56 7.58 -3.53
C VAL A 433 45.36 7.34 -2.60
N LEU A 434 44.62 6.25 -2.84
CA LEU A 434 43.49 5.87 -2.01
C LEU A 434 43.97 5.34 -0.67
N VAL A 435 43.48 5.94 0.42
CA VAL A 435 43.88 5.63 1.79
C VAL A 435 42.72 5.09 2.60
N PRO A 436 42.92 3.97 3.32
CA PRO A 436 41.91 3.46 4.29
C PRO A 436 41.55 4.52 5.34
N GLY A 437 40.27 4.60 5.70
CA GLY A 437 39.73 5.59 6.64
C GLY A 437 39.33 6.94 6.03
N GLN A 438 39.78 7.24 4.77
CA GLN A 438 39.37 8.44 4.04
C GLN A 438 38.65 8.04 2.73
N HIS A 439 39.33 7.38 1.82
CA HIS A 439 38.80 6.98 0.54
C HIS A 439 38.15 5.58 0.58
N ILE A 440 38.58 4.75 1.52
CA ILE A 440 38.05 3.42 1.80
C ILE A 440 37.49 3.47 3.22
N LEU A 441 36.19 3.31 3.36
CA LEU A 441 35.49 3.34 4.63
C LEU A 441 35.82 2.11 5.48
N LYS A 442 35.51 2.14 6.78
CA LYS A 442 35.79 1.02 7.71
C LYS A 442 35.10 -0.28 7.34
N ASN A 443 33.96 -0.21 6.65
CA ASN A 443 33.26 -1.38 6.09
C ASN A 443 33.87 -1.89 4.76
N GLY A 444 35.03 -1.37 4.35
CA GLY A 444 35.70 -1.76 3.12
C GLY A 444 35.10 -1.20 1.84
N LEU A 445 34.30 -0.18 1.90
CA LEU A 445 33.60 0.39 0.76
C LEU A 445 34.15 1.75 0.33
N SER A 446 34.00 2.06 -0.94
CA SER A 446 34.12 3.40 -1.50
C SER A 446 32.91 3.73 -2.37
N LEU A 447 32.26 4.86 -2.10
CA LEU A 447 31.21 5.41 -2.94
C LEU A 447 31.82 6.41 -3.92
N ILE A 448 31.90 6.05 -5.18
CA ILE A 448 32.41 6.91 -6.25
C ILE A 448 31.20 7.59 -6.91
N LYS A 449 31.25 8.90 -7.07
CA LYS A 449 30.23 9.69 -7.76
C LYS A 449 30.86 10.48 -8.91
N VAL A 450 30.33 10.33 -10.11
CA VAL A 450 30.76 11.03 -11.32
C VAL A 450 29.64 11.96 -11.80
N GLY A 451 29.93 13.25 -11.81
CA GLY A 451 28.95 14.28 -12.14
C GLY A 451 27.82 14.36 -11.08
N LYS A 452 26.57 14.61 -11.53
CA LYS A 452 25.45 14.83 -10.63
C LYS A 452 24.71 13.56 -10.18
N LYS A 453 24.72 12.49 -10.99
CA LYS A 453 23.80 11.36 -10.80
C LYS A 453 24.42 9.97 -10.89
N ASN A 454 25.64 9.82 -11.40
CA ASN A 454 26.24 8.51 -11.64
C ASN A 454 27.02 8.08 -10.39
N PHE A 455 26.59 6.99 -9.78
CA PHE A 455 27.22 6.40 -8.61
C PHE A 455 27.82 5.03 -8.98
N TYR A 456 28.92 4.69 -8.34
CA TYR A 456 29.60 3.39 -8.42
C TYR A 456 29.99 2.98 -7.01
N ILE A 457 29.74 1.73 -6.66
CA ILE A 457 30.10 1.18 -5.35
C ILE A 457 31.29 0.26 -5.55
N VAL A 458 32.35 0.49 -4.82
CA VAL A 458 33.56 -0.34 -4.83
C VAL A 458 33.69 -1.01 -3.48
N LYS A 459 33.74 -2.34 -3.48
CA LYS A 459 34.08 -3.15 -2.31
C LYS A 459 35.54 -3.58 -2.43
N TRP A 460 36.31 -3.20 -1.42
CA TRP A 460 37.73 -3.54 -1.37
C TRP A 460 37.93 -4.86 -0.64
N LEU A 461 38.68 -5.76 -1.26
CA LEU A 461 39.06 -7.05 -0.70
C LEU A 461 40.50 -6.96 -0.18
N HIS A 462 40.80 -7.70 0.88
CA HIS A 462 42.13 -7.75 1.51
C HIS A 462 42.64 -6.38 2.04
N LEU A 463 41.82 -5.69 2.80
CA LEU A 463 42.17 -4.46 3.54
C LEU A 463 43.06 -4.76 4.73
#